data_b9287957fb27e5e7f5a1b7495694d0ef
#
_entry.id   b9287957fb27e5e7f5a1b7495694d0ef
#
_cell.length_a   1.000
_cell.length_b   1.000
_cell.length_c   1.000
_cell.angle_alpha   90.00
_cell.angle_beta   90.00
_cell.angle_gamma   90.00
#
_symmetry.space_group_name_H-M   'P 1'
#
loop_
_entity.id
_entity.type
_entity.pdbx_description
1 polymer ?
#
loop_
_entity_poly.entity_id
_entity_poly.type
_entity_poly.pdbx_seq_one_letter_code
_entity_poly.pdbx_strand_id
1 'polypeptide(L)'
;MFGKKKKKLDSNSMKNGVYLVTVAAPKSVDTEQFNTIRTNITFSSVDESFKSIMITSSGASEGKSTVAANVAASFAKQGKKTLLVDSDLRRPTIASTFNIASTQGLTNFLTDKNFDINEVLYPTTVENLYVMPAGPVPPNPSELIGSKRMKMLKEALTEKLDLVIFDAPPVLSVTDAQLLSVSVDGTILVVRQGEAEKEAVKQSVDLLNHVNAKIIGTIMNDVDVTSTDGYYGYYGYYGKE
;
A
#
# COMPACT_ATOMS: atom_id res chain seq x y z
N MET A 1 -16.13 34.04 -7.23
CA MET A 1 -16.20 32.57 -7.13
C MET A 1 -14.83 32.00 -7.45
N PHE A 2 -13.97 31.85 -6.44
CA PHE A 2 -12.60 31.34 -6.65
C PHE A 2 -12.64 29.82 -6.42
N GLY A 3 -12.63 29.05 -7.51
CA GLY A 3 -12.50 27.60 -7.43
C GLY A 3 -11.15 27.21 -6.84
N LYS A 4 -11.14 26.57 -5.67
CA LYS A 4 -9.95 25.95 -5.12
C LYS A 4 -9.43 24.94 -6.14
N LYS A 5 -8.24 25.18 -6.71
CA LYS A 5 -7.55 24.19 -7.55
C LYS A 5 -7.36 22.93 -6.73
N LYS A 6 -8.03 21.81 -7.11
CA LYS A 6 -7.73 20.49 -6.55
C LYS A 6 -6.22 20.26 -6.68
N LYS A 7 -5.54 19.96 -5.57
CA LYS A 7 -4.14 19.54 -5.59
C LYS A 7 -4.07 18.25 -6.41
N LYS A 8 -3.51 18.30 -7.62
CA LYS A 8 -3.18 17.07 -8.36
C LYS A 8 -2.16 16.28 -7.51
N LEU A 9 -2.44 14.99 -7.28
CA LEU A 9 -1.43 14.07 -6.75
C LEU A 9 -0.21 14.14 -7.67
N ASP A 10 0.99 14.15 -7.07
CA ASP A 10 2.23 14.28 -7.81
C ASP A 10 2.37 13.11 -8.80
N SER A 11 2.34 13.42 -10.10
CA SER A 11 2.54 12.44 -11.18
C SER A 11 3.96 11.87 -11.22
N ASN A 12 4.90 12.44 -10.43
CA ASN A 12 6.31 12.08 -10.33
C ASN A 12 6.66 11.28 -9.08
N SER A 13 5.72 10.53 -8.51
CA SER A 13 5.95 9.74 -7.29
C SER A 13 7.11 8.72 -7.41
N MET A 14 7.42 8.24 -8.62
CA MET A 14 8.61 7.42 -8.86
C MET A 14 9.91 8.17 -8.55
N LYS A 15 9.95 9.48 -8.81
CA LYS A 15 11.13 10.32 -8.59
C LYS A 15 11.15 10.96 -7.19
N ASN A 16 10.01 11.44 -6.73
CA ASN A 16 9.89 12.25 -5.52
C ASN A 16 9.39 11.44 -4.31
N GLY A 17 8.97 10.20 -4.53
CA GLY A 17 8.30 9.39 -3.51
C GLY A 17 6.87 9.87 -3.21
N VAL A 18 6.30 9.35 -2.12
CA VAL A 18 4.97 9.74 -1.63
C VAL A 18 5.09 10.41 -0.27
N TYR A 19 4.11 11.25 0.06
CA TYR A 19 4.13 11.98 1.33
C TYR A 19 3.67 11.09 2.50
N LEU A 20 4.50 11.04 3.55
CA LEU A 20 4.24 10.29 4.77
C LEU A 20 3.62 11.24 5.82
N VAL A 21 2.32 11.52 5.71
CA VAL A 21 1.62 12.41 6.64
C VAL A 21 1.64 11.86 8.07
N THR A 22 1.55 10.56 8.22
CA THR A 22 1.62 9.88 9.54
C THR A 22 2.95 10.12 10.25
N VAL A 23 4.01 10.44 9.51
CA VAL A 23 5.35 10.75 10.05
C VAL A 23 5.56 12.24 10.20
N ALA A 24 5.25 13.02 9.16
CA ALA A 24 5.51 14.44 9.08
C ALA A 24 4.54 15.28 9.95
N ALA A 25 3.30 14.82 10.12
CA ALA A 25 2.27 15.53 10.88
C ALA A 25 1.47 14.55 11.78
N PRO A 26 2.09 13.98 12.84
CA PRO A 26 1.53 12.88 13.63
C PRO A 26 0.24 13.24 14.38
N LYS A 27 -0.06 14.52 14.57
CA LYS A 27 -1.29 15.00 15.24
C LYS A 27 -2.32 15.56 14.25
N SER A 28 -2.12 15.40 12.95
CA SER A 28 -3.08 15.90 11.95
C SER A 28 -4.32 15.00 11.85
N VAL A 29 -5.42 15.58 11.36
CA VAL A 29 -6.66 14.84 11.06
C VAL A 29 -6.39 13.69 10.09
N ASP A 30 -5.56 13.92 9.08
CA ASP A 30 -5.20 12.88 8.09
C ASP A 30 -4.49 11.70 8.77
N THR A 31 -3.61 11.96 9.75
CA THR A 31 -2.95 10.89 10.53
C THR A 31 -3.97 10.08 11.33
N GLU A 32 -4.97 10.74 11.94
CA GLU A 32 -6.05 10.04 12.65
C GLU A 32 -6.90 9.18 11.71
N GLN A 33 -7.09 9.60 10.46
CA GLN A 33 -7.74 8.75 9.46
C GLN A 33 -6.94 7.47 9.17
N PHE A 34 -5.61 7.56 9.06
CA PHE A 34 -4.77 6.36 8.93
C PHE A 34 -4.79 5.48 10.19
N ASN A 35 -4.88 6.06 11.38
CA ASN A 35 -5.07 5.30 12.62
C ASN A 35 -6.41 4.56 12.63
N THR A 36 -7.47 5.18 12.12
CA THR A 36 -8.80 4.55 11.95
C THR A 36 -8.73 3.42 10.92
N ILE A 37 -8.07 3.63 9.77
CA ILE A 37 -7.86 2.58 8.75
C ILE A 37 -7.14 1.38 9.36
N ARG A 38 -6.04 1.60 10.10
CA ARG A 38 -5.31 0.53 10.79
C ARG A 38 -6.23 -0.24 11.73
N THR A 39 -7.03 0.47 12.54
CA THR A 39 -7.98 -0.13 13.49
C THR A 39 -9.00 -0.99 12.76
N ASN A 40 -9.58 -0.48 11.66
CA ASN A 40 -10.52 -1.22 10.84
C ASN A 40 -9.90 -2.48 10.21
N ILE A 41 -8.66 -2.40 9.72
CA ILE A 41 -7.92 -3.57 9.21
C ILE A 41 -7.75 -4.59 10.34
N THR A 42 -7.38 -4.16 11.54
CA THR A 42 -7.17 -5.06 12.67
C THR A 42 -8.46 -5.79 13.04
N PHE A 43 -9.61 -5.12 13.02
CA PHE A 43 -10.90 -5.70 13.38
C PHE A 43 -11.63 -6.40 12.21
N SER A 44 -11.14 -6.28 10.99
CA SER A 44 -11.75 -6.99 9.84
C SER A 44 -11.43 -8.49 9.80
N SER A 45 -10.57 -8.97 10.70
CA SER A 45 -10.35 -10.40 10.93
C SER A 45 -10.89 -10.78 12.31
N VAL A 46 -11.75 -11.81 12.36
CA VAL A 46 -12.41 -12.27 13.60
C VAL A 46 -11.53 -13.24 14.38
N ASP A 47 -10.85 -14.14 13.70
CA ASP A 47 -10.17 -15.27 14.33
C ASP A 47 -8.65 -15.17 14.34
N GLU A 48 -8.04 -14.59 13.30
CA GLU A 48 -6.60 -14.48 13.17
C GLU A 48 -6.18 -13.11 12.59
N SER A 49 -5.10 -12.53 13.13
CA SER A 49 -4.56 -11.29 12.57
C SER A 49 -3.95 -11.52 11.18
N PHE A 50 -4.23 -10.62 10.23
CA PHE A 50 -3.56 -10.62 8.93
C PHE A 50 -2.04 -10.50 9.10
N LYS A 51 -1.30 -11.39 8.46
CA LYS A 51 0.16 -11.38 8.38
C LYS A 51 0.65 -10.73 7.08
N SER A 52 -0.19 -10.77 6.04
CA SER A 52 0.13 -10.21 4.72
C SER A 52 -1.09 -9.52 4.12
N ILE A 53 -0.92 -8.27 3.67
CA ILE A 53 -1.97 -7.47 3.04
C ILE A 53 -1.43 -6.89 1.74
N MET A 54 -2.23 -6.97 0.67
CA MET A 54 -1.98 -6.25 -0.56
C MET A 54 -2.82 -4.97 -0.62
N ILE A 55 -2.21 -3.86 -1.00
CA ILE A 55 -2.89 -2.59 -1.28
C ILE A 55 -2.73 -2.31 -2.78
N THR A 56 -3.86 -2.14 -3.47
CA THR A 56 -3.93 -1.88 -4.91
C THR A 56 -5.01 -0.84 -5.21
N SER A 57 -5.26 -0.55 -6.47
CA SER A 57 -6.31 0.37 -6.95
C SER A 57 -6.91 -0.13 -8.26
N SER A 58 -8.01 0.45 -8.71
CA SER A 58 -8.57 0.15 -10.03
C SER A 58 -7.70 0.70 -11.15
N GLY A 59 -7.31 1.96 -11.06
CA GLY A 59 -6.51 2.68 -12.04
C GLY A 59 -5.24 3.30 -11.46
N ALA A 60 -4.45 3.92 -12.34
CA ALA A 60 -3.26 4.64 -11.95
C ALA A 60 -3.59 5.94 -11.20
N SER A 61 -2.68 6.39 -10.34
CA SER A 61 -2.78 7.67 -9.61
C SER A 61 -3.96 7.78 -8.62
N GLU A 62 -4.52 6.67 -8.17
CA GLU A 62 -5.56 6.65 -7.13
C GLU A 62 -4.98 6.74 -5.71
N GLY A 63 -3.65 6.76 -5.55
CA GLY A 63 -2.98 6.96 -4.25
C GLY A 63 -2.65 5.67 -3.51
N LYS A 64 -2.68 4.50 -4.16
CA LYS A 64 -2.34 3.20 -3.56
C LYS A 64 -1.03 3.22 -2.76
N SER A 65 0.06 3.73 -3.34
CA SER A 65 1.38 3.78 -2.71
C SER A 65 1.43 4.75 -1.53
N THR A 66 0.71 5.89 -1.61
CA THR A 66 0.56 6.83 -0.49
C THR A 66 -0.17 6.16 0.66
N VAL A 67 -1.26 5.45 0.37
CA VAL A 67 -2.03 4.71 1.37
C VAL A 67 -1.18 3.59 1.96
N ALA A 68 -0.51 2.78 1.14
CA ALA A 68 0.32 1.66 1.59
C ALA A 68 1.43 2.11 2.55
N ALA A 69 2.16 3.18 2.19
CA ALA A 69 3.26 3.69 2.99
C ALA A 69 2.78 4.29 4.34
N ASN A 70 1.68 5.03 4.34
CA ASN A 70 1.13 5.62 5.57
C ASN A 70 0.47 4.56 6.47
N VAL A 71 -0.21 3.56 5.92
CA VAL A 71 -0.74 2.42 6.68
C VAL A 71 0.40 1.63 7.32
N ALA A 72 1.47 1.32 6.56
CA ALA A 72 2.65 0.64 7.09
C ALA A 72 3.29 1.41 8.26
N ALA A 73 3.49 2.72 8.10
CA ALA A 73 4.01 3.58 9.16
C ALA A 73 3.10 3.64 10.38
N SER A 74 1.76 3.63 10.19
CA SER A 74 0.79 3.61 11.28
C SER A 74 0.83 2.32 12.10
N PHE A 75 1.00 1.15 11.47
CA PHE A 75 1.20 -0.12 12.17
C PHE A 75 2.53 -0.17 12.92
N ALA A 76 3.61 0.26 12.28
CA ALA A 76 4.95 0.28 12.87
C ALA A 76 5.03 1.15 14.13
N LYS A 77 4.40 2.32 14.12
CA LYS A 77 4.29 3.23 15.28
C LYS A 77 3.55 2.62 16.47
N GLN A 78 2.77 1.57 16.27
CA GLN A 78 2.16 0.79 17.36
C GLN A 78 3.00 -0.40 17.83
N GLY A 79 4.28 -0.44 17.45
CA GLY A 79 5.20 -1.50 17.86
C GLY A 79 5.11 -2.78 17.02
N LYS A 80 4.31 -2.81 15.93
CA LYS A 80 4.26 -3.94 15.00
C LYS A 80 5.48 -3.92 14.08
N LYS A 81 6.28 -5.00 14.07
CA LYS A 81 7.35 -5.17 13.08
C LYS A 81 6.73 -5.29 11.69
N THR A 82 6.74 -4.21 10.95
CA THR A 82 6.04 -4.06 9.66
C THR A 82 7.04 -3.93 8.52
N LEU A 83 6.80 -4.66 7.43
CA LEU A 83 7.53 -4.52 6.18
C LEU A 83 6.60 -3.99 5.09
N LEU A 84 7.03 -2.95 4.39
CA LEU A 84 6.40 -2.48 3.17
C LEU A 84 7.23 -2.96 1.97
N VAL A 85 6.61 -3.74 1.10
CA VAL A 85 7.23 -4.29 -0.12
C VAL A 85 6.71 -3.56 -1.35
N ASP A 86 7.61 -3.02 -2.16
CA ASP A 86 7.27 -2.46 -3.46
C ASP A 86 7.12 -3.60 -4.48
N SER A 87 5.90 -4.02 -4.71
CA SER A 87 5.56 -5.05 -5.71
C SER A 87 5.01 -4.45 -7.02
N ASP A 88 4.96 -3.11 -7.15
CA ASP A 88 4.78 -2.44 -8.43
C ASP A 88 6.14 -2.34 -9.17
N LEU A 89 6.61 -3.48 -9.69
CA LEU A 89 7.90 -3.57 -10.39
C LEU A 89 7.98 -2.72 -11.66
N ARG A 90 6.85 -2.13 -12.09
CA ARG A 90 6.75 -1.31 -13.30
C ARG A 90 6.88 0.18 -12.99
N ARG A 91 6.34 0.63 -11.86
CA ARG A 91 6.32 2.03 -11.43
C ARG A 91 6.65 2.15 -9.94
N PRO A 92 7.86 1.72 -9.53
CA PRO A 92 8.24 1.68 -8.12
C PRO A 92 8.30 3.09 -7.51
N THR A 93 7.93 3.19 -6.23
CA THR A 93 7.89 4.47 -5.50
C THR A 93 8.55 4.40 -4.12
N ILE A 94 8.73 3.20 -3.56
CA ILE A 94 9.16 3.03 -2.18
C ILE A 94 10.60 3.47 -1.94
N ALA A 95 11.52 3.18 -2.87
CA ALA A 95 12.90 3.64 -2.77
C ALA A 95 12.99 5.16 -2.63
N SER A 96 12.27 5.90 -3.50
CA SER A 96 12.22 7.36 -3.45
C SER A 96 11.51 7.89 -2.21
N THR A 97 10.44 7.20 -1.75
CA THR A 97 9.68 7.59 -0.56
C THR A 97 10.53 7.56 0.72
N PHE A 98 11.38 6.55 0.85
CA PHE A 98 12.21 6.34 2.05
C PHE A 98 13.68 6.72 1.85
N ASN A 99 14.02 7.38 0.75
CA ASN A 99 15.39 7.82 0.40
C ASN A 99 16.40 6.65 0.43
N ILE A 100 16.00 5.50 -0.10
CA ILE A 100 16.87 4.34 -0.21
C ILE A 100 17.78 4.51 -1.43
N ALA A 101 19.07 4.65 -1.20
CA ALA A 101 20.06 4.85 -2.27
C ALA A 101 20.41 3.56 -3.03
N SER A 102 20.08 2.39 -2.46
CA SER A 102 20.35 1.10 -3.10
C SER A 102 19.47 0.87 -4.32
N THR A 103 20.03 0.26 -5.35
CA THR A 103 19.32 -0.21 -6.53
C THR A 103 18.83 -1.66 -6.39
N GLN A 104 19.13 -2.32 -5.27
CA GLN A 104 18.73 -3.70 -5.00
C GLN A 104 17.36 -3.75 -4.32
N GLY A 105 16.58 -4.79 -4.63
CA GLY A 105 15.24 -4.95 -4.08
C GLY A 105 14.62 -6.30 -4.45
N LEU A 106 13.31 -6.34 -4.45
CA LEU A 106 12.50 -7.54 -4.71
C LEU A 106 12.92 -8.28 -5.99
N THR A 107 13.15 -7.54 -7.09
CA THR A 107 13.58 -8.14 -8.37
C THR A 107 14.89 -8.93 -8.23
N ASN A 108 15.88 -8.38 -7.51
CA ASN A 108 17.16 -9.08 -7.31
C ASN A 108 16.93 -10.39 -6.56
N PHE A 109 16.17 -10.36 -5.45
CA PHE A 109 15.83 -11.57 -4.72
C PHE A 109 15.09 -12.59 -5.60
N LEU A 110 14.13 -12.15 -6.42
CA LEU A 110 13.32 -13.07 -7.23
C LEU A 110 14.10 -13.70 -8.40
N THR A 111 15.12 -13.02 -8.93
CA THR A 111 15.88 -13.48 -10.09
C THR A 111 17.14 -14.26 -9.73
N ASP A 112 17.78 -13.97 -8.61
CA ASP A 112 19.00 -14.67 -8.16
C ASP A 112 18.68 -15.59 -6.97
N LYS A 113 18.89 -16.91 -7.16
CA LYS A 113 18.62 -17.93 -6.15
C LYS A 113 19.52 -17.85 -4.92
N ASN A 114 20.71 -17.29 -5.08
CA ASN A 114 21.71 -17.16 -4.01
C ASN A 114 21.61 -15.83 -3.27
N PHE A 115 20.69 -14.94 -3.68
CA PHE A 115 20.54 -13.62 -3.07
C PHE A 115 19.93 -13.73 -1.66
N ASP A 116 20.60 -13.14 -0.65
CA ASP A 116 20.08 -13.11 0.72
C ASP A 116 18.96 -12.07 0.85
N ILE A 117 17.83 -12.48 1.41
CA ILE A 117 16.69 -11.62 1.69
C ILE A 117 17.08 -10.41 2.57
N ASN A 118 18.04 -10.57 3.47
CA ASN A 118 18.48 -9.51 4.36
C ASN A 118 19.16 -8.35 3.62
N GLU A 119 19.70 -8.59 2.43
CA GLU A 119 20.34 -7.56 1.61
C GLU A 119 19.34 -6.58 0.98
N VAL A 120 18.06 -6.91 0.98
CA VAL A 120 16.97 -6.08 0.41
C VAL A 120 15.95 -5.62 1.44
N LEU A 121 16.21 -5.83 2.73
CA LEU A 121 15.43 -5.33 3.85
C LEU A 121 16.10 -4.09 4.42
N TYR A 122 15.54 -2.92 4.16
CA TYR A 122 16.10 -1.65 4.61
C TYR A 122 15.33 -1.11 5.81
N PRO A 123 16.01 -0.81 6.93
CA PRO A 123 15.38 -0.08 8.03
C PRO A 123 15.05 1.35 7.59
N THR A 124 14.02 1.93 8.18
CA THR A 124 13.63 3.31 7.95
C THR A 124 13.88 4.18 9.18
N THR A 125 13.61 5.48 9.08
CA THR A 125 13.61 6.39 10.23
C THR A 125 12.40 6.19 11.16
N VAL A 126 11.41 5.41 10.74
CA VAL A 126 10.27 5.02 11.56
C VAL A 126 10.58 3.71 12.27
N GLU A 127 10.58 3.73 13.58
CA GLU A 127 10.85 2.54 14.39
C GLU A 127 9.89 1.39 14.00
N ASN A 128 10.40 0.16 13.97
CA ASN A 128 9.68 -1.06 13.55
C ASN A 128 9.20 -1.08 12.08
N LEU A 129 9.53 -0.08 11.25
CA LEU A 129 9.22 -0.08 9.83
C LEU A 129 10.45 -0.43 9.00
N TYR A 130 10.33 -1.49 8.24
CA TYR A 130 11.28 -1.89 7.21
C TYR A 130 10.65 -1.72 5.83
N VAL A 131 11.49 -1.55 4.82
CA VAL A 131 11.04 -1.48 3.42
C VAL A 131 11.86 -2.40 2.54
N MET A 132 11.21 -2.97 1.52
CA MET A 132 11.85 -3.72 0.44
C MET A 132 11.50 -3.00 -0.87
N PRO A 133 12.43 -2.25 -1.47
CA PRO A 133 12.22 -1.62 -2.77
C PRO A 133 12.00 -2.66 -3.88
N ALA A 134 11.47 -2.24 -5.01
CA ALA A 134 11.29 -3.12 -6.18
C ALA A 134 12.61 -3.63 -6.75
N GLY A 135 13.68 -2.83 -6.68
CA GLY A 135 14.91 -3.10 -7.41
C GLY A 135 14.81 -2.68 -8.88
N PRO A 136 15.68 -3.21 -9.77
CA PRO A 136 15.65 -2.90 -11.20
C PRO A 136 14.38 -3.43 -11.86
N VAL A 137 13.82 -2.67 -12.81
CA VAL A 137 12.62 -3.07 -13.55
C VAL A 137 12.92 -4.32 -14.41
N PRO A 138 12.25 -5.44 -14.15
CA PRO A 138 12.51 -6.66 -14.91
C PRO A 138 11.75 -6.68 -16.25
N PRO A 139 12.14 -7.51 -17.21
CA PRO A 139 11.40 -7.65 -18.47
C PRO A 139 10.07 -8.39 -18.32
N ASN A 140 9.91 -9.19 -17.27
CA ASN A 140 8.76 -10.08 -17.05
C ASN A 140 8.20 -9.97 -15.61
N PRO A 141 7.64 -8.80 -15.20
CA PRO A 141 7.17 -8.58 -13.83
C PRO A 141 6.14 -9.60 -13.36
N SER A 142 5.13 -9.89 -14.17
CA SER A 142 4.02 -10.80 -13.82
C SER A 142 4.50 -12.22 -13.51
N GLU A 143 5.48 -12.72 -14.27
CA GLU A 143 6.06 -14.05 -14.03
C GLU A 143 6.80 -14.10 -12.69
N LEU A 144 7.53 -13.04 -12.36
CA LEU A 144 8.24 -12.94 -11.08
C LEU A 144 7.27 -12.89 -9.90
N ILE A 145 6.23 -12.05 -9.99
CA ILE A 145 5.19 -11.93 -8.95
C ILE A 145 4.42 -13.24 -8.77
N GLY A 146 4.11 -13.97 -9.86
CA GLY A 146 3.44 -15.27 -9.83
C GLY A 146 4.34 -16.46 -9.50
N SER A 147 5.65 -16.25 -9.26
CA SER A 147 6.62 -17.33 -9.08
C SER A 147 6.51 -18.05 -7.73
N LYS A 148 6.97 -19.31 -7.70
CA LYS A 148 7.13 -20.04 -6.43
C LYS A 148 8.05 -19.31 -5.45
N ARG A 149 9.05 -18.59 -5.97
CA ARG A 149 10.01 -17.83 -5.15
C ARG A 149 9.34 -16.64 -4.45
N MET A 150 8.39 -15.98 -5.10
CA MET A 150 7.57 -14.92 -4.47
C MET A 150 6.71 -15.50 -3.33
N LYS A 151 6.11 -16.67 -3.52
CA LYS A 151 5.35 -17.36 -2.47
C LYS A 151 6.24 -17.72 -1.27
N MET A 152 7.40 -18.33 -1.52
CA MET A 152 8.38 -18.65 -0.46
C MET A 152 8.87 -17.39 0.28
N LEU A 153 9.09 -16.29 -0.44
CA LEU A 153 9.44 -15.00 0.16
C LEU A 153 8.37 -14.55 1.15
N LYS A 154 7.10 -14.53 0.70
CA LYS A 154 5.97 -14.12 1.55
C LYS A 154 5.90 -14.99 2.82
N GLU A 155 6.00 -16.29 2.69
CA GLU A 155 5.99 -17.23 3.82
C GLU A 155 7.13 -16.92 4.81
N ALA A 156 8.37 -16.80 4.32
CA ALA A 156 9.53 -16.50 5.18
C ALA A 156 9.43 -15.13 5.88
N LEU A 157 8.83 -14.13 5.22
CA LEU A 157 8.62 -12.80 5.81
C LEU A 157 7.55 -12.83 6.90
N THR A 158 6.42 -13.52 6.67
CA THR A 158 5.30 -13.58 7.63
C THR A 158 5.58 -14.42 8.86
N GLU A 159 6.62 -15.27 8.83
CA GLU A 159 7.13 -15.99 10.02
C GLU A 159 7.89 -15.06 10.97
N LYS A 160 8.61 -14.05 10.45
CA LYS A 160 9.53 -13.20 11.21
C LYS A 160 8.96 -11.84 11.58
N LEU A 161 7.95 -11.39 10.85
CA LEU A 161 7.35 -10.06 10.96
C LEU A 161 5.88 -10.16 11.41
N ASP A 162 5.40 -9.09 12.04
CA ASP A 162 4.01 -9.03 12.48
C ASP A 162 3.07 -8.74 11.31
N LEU A 163 3.54 -7.95 10.31
CA LEU A 163 2.75 -7.57 9.14
C LEU A 163 3.64 -7.29 7.93
N VAL A 164 3.27 -7.82 6.78
CA VAL A 164 3.86 -7.51 5.47
C VAL A 164 2.81 -6.83 4.60
N ILE A 165 3.07 -5.62 4.13
CA ILE A 165 2.19 -4.86 3.23
C ILE A 165 2.83 -4.80 1.85
N PHE A 166 2.10 -5.24 0.83
CA PHE A 166 2.52 -5.20 -0.56
C PHE A 166 1.84 -4.02 -1.27
N ASP A 167 2.62 -3.05 -1.77
CA ASP A 167 2.14 -2.02 -2.69
C ASP A 167 2.14 -2.60 -4.10
N ALA A 168 0.96 -2.89 -4.64
CA ALA A 168 0.80 -3.59 -5.91
C ALA A 168 0.30 -2.65 -7.03
N PRO A 169 0.60 -2.92 -8.31
CA PRO A 169 0.10 -2.11 -9.41
C PRO A 169 -1.44 -2.16 -9.51
N PRO A 170 -2.07 -1.22 -10.27
CA PRO A 170 -3.52 -1.20 -10.44
C PRO A 170 -4.04 -2.48 -11.11
N VAL A 171 -5.19 -2.98 -10.63
CA VAL A 171 -5.81 -4.26 -11.06
C VAL A 171 -6.13 -4.28 -12.56
N LEU A 172 -6.62 -3.15 -13.11
CA LEU A 172 -7.01 -3.08 -14.51
C LEU A 172 -5.83 -2.86 -15.46
N SER A 173 -4.66 -2.48 -14.93
CA SER A 173 -3.50 -2.18 -15.78
C SER A 173 -2.73 -3.44 -16.18
N VAL A 174 -2.58 -4.38 -15.24
CA VAL A 174 -1.74 -5.58 -15.39
C VAL A 174 -2.23 -6.71 -14.49
N THR A 175 -1.80 -7.94 -14.77
CA THR A 175 -2.22 -9.14 -14.01
C THR A 175 -1.47 -9.30 -12.67
N ASP A 176 -0.44 -8.54 -12.43
CA ASP A 176 0.45 -8.65 -11.26
C ASP A 176 -0.34 -8.61 -9.93
N ALA A 177 -1.30 -7.67 -9.81
CA ALA A 177 -2.15 -7.56 -8.61
C ALA A 177 -3.04 -8.79 -8.42
N GLN A 178 -3.60 -9.36 -9.50
CA GLN A 178 -4.39 -10.59 -9.42
C GLN A 178 -3.54 -11.79 -8.97
N LEU A 179 -2.32 -11.93 -9.51
CA LEU A 179 -1.39 -12.99 -9.13
C LEU A 179 -0.95 -12.89 -7.66
N LEU A 180 -0.71 -11.67 -7.17
CA LEU A 180 -0.32 -11.45 -5.78
C LEU A 180 -1.48 -11.66 -4.80
N SER A 181 -2.69 -11.23 -5.18
CA SER A 181 -3.88 -11.26 -4.33
C SER A 181 -4.25 -12.66 -3.82
N VAL A 182 -3.98 -13.70 -4.59
CA VAL A 182 -4.25 -15.09 -4.19
C VAL A 182 -3.26 -15.64 -3.16
N SER A 183 -2.16 -14.96 -2.94
CA SER A 183 -1.12 -15.42 -2.01
C SER A 183 -1.13 -14.68 -0.67
N VAL A 184 -1.79 -13.53 -0.57
CA VAL A 184 -1.87 -12.72 0.66
C VAL A 184 -3.14 -13.02 1.46
N ASP A 185 -3.14 -12.65 2.75
CA ASP A 185 -4.26 -12.91 3.65
C ASP A 185 -5.43 -11.95 3.43
N GLY A 186 -5.15 -10.76 2.84
CA GLY A 186 -6.18 -9.77 2.55
C GLY A 186 -5.77 -8.79 1.45
N THR A 187 -6.75 -8.31 0.70
CA THR A 187 -6.58 -7.29 -0.35
C THR A 187 -7.44 -6.08 -0.04
N ILE A 188 -6.84 -4.90 -0.14
CA ILE A 188 -7.51 -3.61 0.04
C ILE A 188 -7.48 -2.87 -1.30
N LEU A 189 -8.64 -2.39 -1.74
CA LEU A 189 -8.78 -1.57 -2.94
C LEU A 189 -8.84 -0.09 -2.56
N VAL A 190 -7.88 0.70 -3.03
CA VAL A 190 -7.90 2.16 -2.88
C VAL A 190 -8.72 2.75 -4.02
N VAL A 191 -9.64 3.64 -3.68
CA VAL A 191 -10.56 4.31 -4.61
C VAL A 191 -10.43 5.81 -4.40
N ARG A 192 -10.02 6.55 -5.42
CA ARG A 192 -9.89 8.01 -5.33
C ARG A 192 -11.19 8.70 -5.66
N GLN A 193 -11.73 9.51 -4.73
CA GLN A 193 -12.96 10.24 -4.92
C GLN A 193 -12.83 11.23 -6.11
N GLY A 194 -13.82 11.18 -7.01
CA GLY A 194 -13.91 12.10 -8.16
C GLY A 194 -12.95 11.80 -9.32
N GLU A 195 -12.13 10.76 -9.21
CA GLU A 195 -11.19 10.32 -10.27
C GLU A 195 -11.46 8.85 -10.68
N ALA A 196 -11.72 7.96 -9.70
CA ALA A 196 -12.02 6.57 -9.99
C ALA A 196 -13.43 6.43 -10.59
N GLU A 197 -13.51 5.80 -11.75
CA GLU A 197 -14.80 5.50 -12.41
C GLU A 197 -15.46 4.29 -11.71
N LYS A 198 -16.76 4.38 -11.44
CA LYS A 198 -17.51 3.35 -10.74
C LYS A 198 -17.44 1.99 -11.44
N GLU A 199 -17.51 2.00 -12.76
CA GLU A 199 -17.39 0.80 -13.59
C GLU A 199 -16.01 0.18 -13.51
N ALA A 200 -14.94 0.97 -13.45
CA ALA A 200 -13.56 0.51 -13.27
C ALA A 200 -13.38 -0.14 -11.89
N VAL A 201 -13.92 0.45 -10.83
CA VAL A 201 -13.90 -0.12 -9.48
C VAL A 201 -14.64 -1.47 -9.47
N LYS A 202 -15.85 -1.53 -10.06
CA LYS A 202 -16.63 -2.77 -10.15
C LYS A 202 -15.86 -3.86 -10.91
N GLN A 203 -15.32 -3.53 -12.08
CA GLN A 203 -14.53 -4.48 -12.88
C GLN A 203 -13.30 -4.99 -12.11
N SER A 204 -12.64 -4.12 -11.33
CA SER A 204 -11.51 -4.54 -10.48
C SER A 204 -11.92 -5.53 -9.40
N VAL A 205 -13.07 -5.31 -8.76
CA VAL A 205 -13.64 -6.23 -7.77
C VAL A 205 -14.00 -7.56 -8.43
N ASP A 206 -14.63 -7.54 -9.61
CA ASP A 206 -14.99 -8.74 -10.35
C ASP A 206 -13.74 -9.57 -10.72
N LEU A 207 -12.66 -8.93 -11.19
CA LEU A 207 -11.40 -9.60 -11.50
C LEU A 207 -10.73 -10.21 -10.28
N LEU A 208 -10.72 -9.52 -9.15
CA LEU A 208 -10.18 -10.04 -7.88
C LEU A 208 -11.01 -11.22 -7.37
N ASN A 209 -12.34 -11.12 -7.44
CA ASN A 209 -13.24 -12.23 -7.06
C ASN A 209 -13.04 -13.44 -7.97
N HIS A 210 -12.82 -13.24 -9.27
CA HIS A 210 -12.61 -14.34 -10.23
C HIS A 210 -11.39 -15.21 -9.87
N VAL A 211 -10.35 -14.61 -9.26
CA VAL A 211 -9.19 -15.35 -8.77
C VAL A 211 -9.30 -15.74 -7.29
N ASN A 212 -10.48 -15.61 -6.67
CA ASN A 212 -10.75 -15.89 -5.26
C ASN A 212 -9.88 -15.08 -4.29
N ALA A 213 -9.54 -13.82 -4.64
CA ALA A 213 -8.84 -12.93 -3.75
C ALA A 213 -9.72 -12.57 -2.53
N LYS A 214 -9.15 -12.55 -1.34
CA LYS A 214 -9.85 -12.11 -0.12
C LYS A 214 -9.86 -10.57 -0.05
N ILE A 215 -10.89 -9.93 -0.58
CA ILE A 215 -11.07 -8.48 -0.45
C ILE A 215 -11.57 -8.19 0.97
N ILE A 216 -10.79 -7.48 1.78
CA ILE A 216 -11.10 -7.13 3.17
C ILE A 216 -11.72 -5.73 3.33
N GLY A 217 -11.70 -4.93 2.27
CA GLY A 217 -12.33 -3.61 2.27
C GLY A 217 -11.81 -2.68 1.18
N THR A 218 -12.36 -1.47 1.21
CA THR A 218 -11.93 -0.37 0.34
C THR A 218 -11.51 0.84 1.19
N ILE A 219 -10.55 1.62 0.68
CA ILE A 219 -10.14 2.89 1.27
C ILE A 219 -10.45 3.99 0.29
N MET A 220 -11.36 4.89 0.68
CA MET A 220 -11.61 6.12 -0.08
C MET A 220 -10.48 7.11 0.15
N ASN A 221 -9.82 7.53 -0.93
CA ASN A 221 -8.71 8.49 -0.89
C ASN A 221 -9.13 9.83 -1.51
N ASP A 222 -8.48 10.92 -1.07
CA ASP A 222 -8.72 12.30 -1.56
C ASP A 222 -10.19 12.74 -1.37
N VAL A 223 -10.79 12.38 -0.22
CA VAL A 223 -12.18 12.70 0.09
C VAL A 223 -12.32 14.18 0.43
N ASP A 224 -13.25 14.86 -0.25
CA ASP A 224 -13.60 16.25 0.07
C ASP A 224 -14.55 16.28 1.29
N VAL A 225 -13.99 16.57 2.45
CA VAL A 225 -14.72 16.60 3.73
C VAL A 225 -15.80 17.70 3.73
N THR A 226 -15.68 18.71 2.88
CA THR A 226 -16.65 19.83 2.79
C THR A 226 -17.90 19.45 2.00
N SER A 227 -17.86 18.38 1.22
CA SER A 227 -18.98 17.91 0.39
C SER A 227 -19.82 16.81 1.03
N THR A 228 -19.42 16.32 2.21
CA THR A 228 -20.13 15.25 2.90
C THR A 228 -20.97 15.84 4.03
N ASP A 229 -22.13 16.37 3.71
CA ASP A 229 -23.12 16.77 4.70
C ASP A 229 -23.48 15.58 5.62
N GLY A 230 -23.11 15.68 6.89
CA GLY A 230 -23.82 15.04 7.99
C GLY A 230 -23.15 13.86 8.71
N TYR A 231 -22.10 13.18 8.20
CA TYR A 231 -21.58 12.00 8.91
C TYR A 231 -20.20 12.18 9.56
N TYR A 232 -19.39 13.15 9.11
CA TYR A 232 -18.06 13.43 9.65
C TYR A 232 -17.94 14.71 10.49
N GLY A 233 -19.02 15.44 10.70
CA GLY A 233 -19.05 16.69 11.48
C GLY A 233 -18.73 16.52 12.99
N TYR A 234 -18.68 15.28 13.50
CA TYR A 234 -18.48 15.01 14.93
C TYR A 234 -17.00 14.92 15.35
N TYR A 235 -16.06 14.73 14.41
CA TYR A 235 -14.64 14.63 14.75
C TYR A 235 -13.87 15.96 14.72
N GLY A 236 -14.47 17.02 14.21
CA GLY A 236 -13.84 18.35 14.12
C GLY A 236 -13.78 19.16 15.43
N TYR A 237 -14.35 18.67 16.53
CA TYR A 237 -14.52 19.46 17.77
C TYR A 237 -13.44 19.25 18.83
N TYR A 238 -12.53 18.28 18.66
CA TYR A 238 -11.48 17.97 19.65
C TYR A 238 -10.08 18.50 19.31
N GLY A 239 -9.93 19.33 18.27
CA GLY A 239 -8.61 19.80 17.79
C GLY A 239 -8.37 21.31 17.90
N LYS A 240 -8.95 21.98 18.89
CA LYS A 240 -8.61 23.38 19.24
C LYS A 240 -8.34 23.49 20.72
N GLU A 241 -7.13 23.24 21.11
CA GLU A 241 -6.42 23.86 22.25
C GLU A 241 -4.95 24.00 21.86
#